data_d063a5b378f894933abb7356bd37146b
#
_entry.id   d063a5b378f894933abb7356bd37146b
#
_cell.length_a   1.000
_cell.length_b   1.000
_cell.length_c   1.000
_cell.angle_alpha   90.00
_cell.angle_beta   90.00
_cell.angle_gamma   90.00
#
_symmetry.space_group_name_H-M   'P 1'
#
loop_
_entity.id
_entity.type
_entity.pdbx_description
1 polymer ?
#
loop_
_entity_poly.entity_id
_entity_poly.type
_entity_poly.pdbx_seq_one_letter_code
_entity_poly.pdbx_strand_id
1 'polypeptide(L)'
;MSDKELQRISVLQDVRDHRITQVRAAEILDISTRQITRLMLKFKEHGVSGLTHASRGSPGHHRHDESLKSECLAIISEQLLGFGPTLAHEALSSRFNLNMPVETLRRWMIAADLWIPRSKRTKRPYQPRYNRDCFGELVQIDGSYHDWFEGRAAKCCLLVYIDDATGKLLHLRFCESETTFDYMISTRAYIEQYGKPLAFYSDKHSVFRVNQKSTKDTSVTQFGRILSDLNIDIIFANTPQAKGRVERANRTLQDRLIKEMRLENICSIEEANMWLPCFIEQFNLKFGKVASNPKNLHRPLESSDDLDHVFTWKEPRKVSKSLTITYDKCMYMLENTEQNKSLIGKYIEFLEYPDGTISIEYQGRSINYTIFDKLSKLNQREVIENKRLGSVLAHIQQQHEELEKQNKRSRSKHMPSRKAQKSNIEQRKINPILDSCS
;
A
#
# COMPACT_ATOMS: atom_id res chain seq x y z
N MET A 1 -35.97 -23.46 -28.64
CA MET A 1 -36.40 -22.67 -29.82
C MET A 1 -36.58 -21.22 -29.33
N SER A 2 -36.31 -20.24 -30.17
CA SER A 2 -36.58 -18.82 -29.85
C SER A 2 -38.04 -18.50 -30.14
N ASP A 3 -38.61 -17.46 -29.52
CA ASP A 3 -40.01 -17.02 -29.77
C ASP A 3 -40.24 -16.75 -31.25
N LYS A 4 -39.27 -16.19 -32.00
CA LYS A 4 -39.33 -15.99 -33.44
C LYS A 4 -39.42 -17.31 -34.22
N GLU A 5 -38.75 -18.36 -33.77
CA GLU A 5 -38.83 -19.69 -34.43
C GLU A 5 -40.19 -20.33 -34.14
N LEU A 6 -40.73 -20.22 -32.95
CA LEU A 6 -42.08 -20.68 -32.60
C LEU A 6 -43.15 -19.97 -33.43
N GLN A 7 -43.06 -18.64 -33.54
CA GLN A 7 -43.95 -17.86 -34.42
C GLN A 7 -43.86 -18.28 -35.89
N ARG A 8 -42.64 -18.51 -36.39
CA ARG A 8 -42.46 -19.04 -37.78
C ARG A 8 -43.11 -20.37 -37.98
N ILE A 9 -43.04 -21.29 -37.03
CA ILE A 9 -43.67 -22.61 -37.09
C ILE A 9 -45.19 -22.46 -37.24
N SER A 10 -45.82 -21.68 -36.34
CA SER A 10 -47.26 -21.45 -36.38
C SER A 10 -47.73 -20.87 -37.69
N VAL A 11 -47.09 -19.80 -38.17
CA VAL A 11 -47.46 -19.12 -39.40
C VAL A 11 -47.25 -20.02 -40.63
N LEU A 12 -46.16 -20.82 -40.67
CA LEU A 12 -45.89 -21.75 -41.81
C LEU A 12 -46.84 -22.98 -41.80
N GLN A 13 -47.33 -23.40 -40.61
CA GLN A 13 -48.42 -24.41 -40.50
C GLN A 13 -49.68 -23.86 -41.12
N ASP A 14 -50.07 -22.61 -40.80
CA ASP A 14 -51.26 -21.98 -41.37
C ASP A 14 -51.18 -21.81 -42.89
N VAL A 15 -49.97 -21.54 -43.44
CA VAL A 15 -49.73 -21.55 -44.90
C VAL A 15 -49.88 -22.94 -45.50
N ARG A 16 -49.34 -23.99 -44.85
CA ARG A 16 -49.42 -25.37 -45.29
C ARG A 16 -50.89 -25.86 -45.30
N ASP A 17 -51.63 -25.46 -44.29
CA ASP A 17 -53.03 -25.84 -44.11
C ASP A 17 -54.00 -24.96 -44.92
N HIS A 18 -53.45 -24.10 -45.84
CA HIS A 18 -54.18 -23.17 -46.69
C HIS A 18 -55.07 -22.14 -45.98
N ARG A 19 -54.78 -21.86 -44.67
CA ARG A 19 -55.52 -20.87 -43.88
C ARG A 19 -55.12 -19.43 -44.24
N ILE A 20 -53.87 -19.24 -44.60
CA ILE A 20 -53.34 -17.96 -45.04
C ILE A 20 -52.47 -18.09 -46.30
N THR A 21 -52.36 -17.02 -47.07
CA THR A 21 -51.50 -16.97 -48.27
C THR A 21 -50.03 -16.72 -47.87
N GLN A 22 -49.10 -17.08 -48.74
CA GLN A 22 -47.69 -16.80 -48.55
C GLN A 22 -47.37 -15.28 -48.46
N VAL A 23 -48.20 -14.45 -49.14
CA VAL A 23 -48.07 -12.99 -49.07
C VAL A 23 -48.44 -12.53 -47.66
N ARG A 24 -49.53 -13.02 -47.12
CA ARG A 24 -49.95 -12.69 -45.74
C ARG A 24 -49.02 -13.20 -44.69
N ALA A 25 -48.43 -14.37 -44.86
CA ALA A 25 -47.37 -14.89 -44.01
C ALA A 25 -46.10 -14.01 -44.01
N ALA A 26 -45.73 -13.47 -45.19
CA ALA A 26 -44.62 -12.57 -45.34
C ALA A 26 -44.83 -11.27 -44.57
N GLU A 27 -46.04 -10.70 -44.58
CA GLU A 27 -46.43 -9.54 -43.79
C GLU A 27 -46.36 -9.83 -42.29
N ILE A 28 -46.91 -10.96 -41.80
CA ILE A 28 -46.96 -11.35 -40.41
C ILE A 28 -45.53 -11.53 -39.85
N LEU A 29 -44.65 -12.12 -40.61
CA LEU A 29 -43.27 -12.43 -40.18
C LEU A 29 -42.25 -11.33 -40.54
N ASP A 30 -42.70 -10.26 -41.19
CA ASP A 30 -41.87 -9.16 -41.68
C ASP A 30 -40.65 -9.66 -42.49
N ILE A 31 -40.91 -10.54 -43.44
CA ILE A 31 -39.91 -11.09 -44.35
C ILE A 31 -40.45 -11.15 -45.79
N SER A 32 -39.54 -11.31 -46.77
CA SER A 32 -39.98 -11.39 -48.18
C SER A 32 -40.74 -12.71 -48.47
N THR A 33 -41.67 -12.68 -49.48
CA THR A 33 -42.39 -13.87 -49.96
C THR A 33 -41.43 -14.96 -50.47
N ARG A 34 -40.30 -14.55 -51.08
CA ARG A 34 -39.22 -15.47 -51.48
C ARG A 34 -38.64 -16.23 -50.26
N GLN A 35 -38.53 -15.55 -49.10
CA GLN A 35 -38.05 -16.16 -47.88
C GLN A 35 -39.09 -17.12 -47.30
N ILE A 36 -40.37 -16.80 -47.40
CA ILE A 36 -41.46 -17.73 -47.03
C ILE A 36 -41.39 -19.00 -47.86
N THR A 37 -41.26 -18.89 -49.19
CA THR A 37 -41.12 -20.06 -50.06
C THR A 37 -39.93 -20.95 -49.66
N ARG A 38 -38.78 -20.34 -49.33
CA ARG A 38 -37.60 -21.08 -48.86
C ARG A 38 -37.83 -21.77 -47.53
N LEU A 39 -38.51 -21.11 -46.61
CA LEU A 39 -38.86 -21.68 -45.29
C LEU A 39 -39.88 -22.80 -45.42
N MET A 40 -40.86 -22.69 -46.35
CA MET A 40 -41.82 -23.72 -46.64
C MET A 40 -41.19 -24.96 -47.21
N LEU A 41 -40.22 -24.83 -48.17
CA LEU A 41 -39.46 -25.95 -48.67
C LEU A 41 -38.71 -26.67 -47.53
N LYS A 42 -37.96 -25.92 -46.72
CA LYS A 42 -37.25 -26.51 -45.57
C LYS A 42 -38.18 -27.16 -44.56
N PHE A 43 -39.37 -26.57 -44.35
CA PHE A 43 -40.35 -27.12 -43.44
C PHE A 43 -40.97 -28.43 -43.97
N LYS A 44 -41.17 -28.52 -45.32
CA LYS A 44 -41.62 -29.69 -45.99
C LYS A 44 -40.60 -30.85 -46.00
N GLU A 45 -39.32 -30.52 -46.17
CA GLU A 45 -38.22 -31.51 -46.24
C GLU A 45 -37.78 -32.00 -44.87
N HIS A 46 -37.65 -31.09 -43.89
CA HIS A 46 -37.01 -31.37 -42.62
C HIS A 46 -37.92 -31.12 -41.44
N GLY A 47 -39.20 -30.78 -41.64
CA GLY A 47 -40.15 -30.47 -40.58
C GLY A 47 -39.73 -29.27 -39.75
N VAL A 48 -40.05 -29.30 -38.47
CA VAL A 48 -39.73 -28.22 -37.50
C VAL A 48 -38.23 -28.02 -37.35
N SER A 49 -37.42 -29.06 -37.52
CA SER A 49 -35.94 -28.96 -37.40
C SER A 49 -35.33 -28.13 -38.52
N GLY A 50 -35.93 -28.10 -39.74
CA GLY A 50 -35.48 -27.28 -40.88
C GLY A 50 -35.65 -25.77 -40.64
N LEU A 51 -36.43 -25.36 -39.67
CA LEU A 51 -36.66 -23.94 -39.30
C LEU A 51 -35.70 -23.43 -38.26
N THR A 52 -34.94 -24.29 -37.60
CA THR A 52 -33.89 -23.88 -36.68
C THR A 52 -32.69 -23.31 -37.44
N HIS A 53 -32.04 -22.31 -36.84
CA HIS A 53 -30.88 -21.70 -37.49
C HIS A 53 -29.74 -22.73 -37.64
N ALA A 54 -29.23 -22.90 -38.88
CA ALA A 54 -28.20 -23.90 -39.22
C ALA A 54 -26.91 -23.79 -38.34
N SER A 55 -26.60 -22.58 -37.86
CA SER A 55 -25.43 -22.36 -36.97
C SER A 55 -25.74 -22.68 -35.48
N ARG A 56 -26.92 -23.15 -35.14
CA ARG A 56 -27.25 -23.48 -33.74
C ARG A 56 -26.45 -24.72 -33.34
N GLY A 57 -25.65 -24.57 -32.28
CA GLY A 57 -24.74 -25.62 -31.77
C GLY A 57 -23.40 -25.71 -32.52
N SER A 58 -23.21 -24.96 -33.61
CA SER A 58 -21.89 -24.86 -34.24
C SER A 58 -21.00 -23.88 -33.47
N PRO A 59 -19.73 -24.20 -33.21
CA PRO A 59 -18.80 -23.25 -32.59
C PRO A 59 -18.64 -22.05 -33.52
N GLY A 60 -18.64 -20.83 -32.93
CA GLY A 60 -18.43 -19.61 -33.70
C GLY A 60 -17.02 -19.58 -34.31
N HIS A 61 -16.85 -18.92 -35.48
CA HIS A 61 -15.59 -18.79 -36.21
C HIS A 61 -14.44 -18.18 -35.39
N HIS A 62 -14.74 -17.50 -34.30
CA HIS A 62 -13.76 -16.88 -33.39
C HIS A 62 -13.59 -17.67 -32.06
N ARG A 63 -13.97 -18.96 -32.05
CA ARG A 63 -13.71 -19.79 -30.86
C ARG A 63 -12.21 -20.07 -30.77
N HIS A 64 -11.64 -19.74 -29.62
CA HIS A 64 -10.27 -20.13 -29.30
C HIS A 64 -10.16 -21.65 -29.16
N ASP A 65 -8.97 -22.16 -29.43
CA ASP A 65 -8.67 -23.58 -29.27
C ASP A 65 -8.89 -24.05 -27.85
N GLU A 66 -9.41 -25.23 -27.65
CA GLU A 66 -9.65 -25.84 -26.34
C GLU A 66 -8.33 -26.14 -25.61
N SER A 67 -7.25 -26.40 -26.38
CA SER A 67 -5.90 -26.56 -25.81
C SER A 67 -5.41 -25.29 -25.13
N LEU A 68 -5.55 -24.13 -25.79
CA LEU A 68 -5.22 -22.83 -25.21
C LEU A 68 -6.01 -22.54 -23.93
N LYS A 69 -7.30 -22.87 -23.94
CA LYS A 69 -8.16 -22.70 -22.76
C LYS A 69 -7.70 -23.58 -21.60
N SER A 70 -7.41 -24.85 -21.86
CA SER A 70 -6.96 -25.81 -20.85
C SER A 70 -5.62 -25.39 -20.25
N GLU A 71 -4.67 -24.95 -21.09
CA GLU A 71 -3.37 -24.44 -20.67
C GLU A 71 -3.50 -23.20 -19.79
N CYS A 72 -4.30 -22.21 -20.20
CA CYS A 72 -4.55 -21.01 -19.40
C CYS A 72 -5.15 -21.34 -18.03
N LEU A 73 -6.14 -22.24 -17.97
CA LEU A 73 -6.79 -22.61 -16.72
C LEU A 73 -5.85 -23.42 -15.81
N ALA A 74 -4.99 -24.26 -16.34
CA ALA A 74 -3.97 -24.98 -15.59
C ALA A 74 -2.98 -24.00 -14.93
N ILE A 75 -2.42 -23.07 -15.68
CA ILE A 75 -1.51 -22.04 -15.15
C ILE A 75 -2.21 -21.21 -14.06
N ILE A 76 -3.47 -20.81 -14.27
CA ILE A 76 -4.22 -20.03 -13.29
C ILE A 76 -4.42 -20.82 -12.00
N SER A 77 -4.76 -22.09 -12.07
CA SER A 77 -4.99 -22.92 -10.89
C SER A 77 -3.72 -23.21 -10.10
N GLU A 78 -2.58 -23.35 -10.77
CA GLU A 78 -1.31 -23.72 -10.17
C GLU A 78 -0.49 -22.52 -9.69
N GLN A 79 -0.40 -21.45 -10.49
CA GLN A 79 0.54 -20.36 -10.26
C GLN A 79 -0.14 -19.01 -9.96
N LEU A 80 -1.36 -18.78 -10.48
CA LEU A 80 -2.07 -17.50 -10.39
C LEU A 80 -3.30 -17.59 -9.49
N LEU A 81 -3.26 -18.44 -8.46
CA LEU A 81 -4.38 -18.61 -7.54
C LEU A 81 -4.81 -17.28 -6.90
N GLY A 82 -6.13 -16.98 -6.95
CA GLY A 82 -6.71 -15.75 -6.41
C GLY A 82 -6.55 -14.51 -7.31
N PHE A 83 -5.95 -14.64 -8.49
CA PHE A 83 -5.90 -13.56 -9.47
C PHE A 83 -7.29 -13.29 -10.05
N GLY A 84 -7.67 -12.00 -10.16
CA GLY A 84 -8.84 -11.62 -10.94
C GLY A 84 -8.57 -11.70 -12.44
N PRO A 85 -9.61 -11.81 -13.30
CA PRO A 85 -9.44 -12.05 -14.74
C PRO A 85 -8.52 -11.04 -15.45
N THR A 86 -8.53 -9.77 -15.02
CA THR A 86 -7.66 -8.75 -15.63
C THR A 86 -6.19 -8.97 -15.26
N LEU A 87 -5.90 -9.22 -13.99
CA LEU A 87 -4.53 -9.44 -13.54
C LEU A 87 -4.00 -10.79 -14.06
N ALA A 88 -4.84 -11.83 -14.10
CA ALA A 88 -4.50 -13.12 -14.69
C ALA A 88 -4.17 -12.98 -16.18
N HIS A 89 -4.98 -12.23 -16.94
CA HIS A 89 -4.69 -11.96 -18.36
C HIS A 89 -3.34 -11.27 -18.55
N GLU A 90 -3.02 -10.27 -17.72
CA GLU A 90 -1.74 -9.58 -17.79
C GLU A 90 -0.56 -10.52 -17.52
N ALA A 91 -0.66 -11.36 -16.49
CA ALA A 91 0.35 -12.34 -16.16
C ALA A 91 0.50 -13.40 -17.27
N LEU A 92 -0.60 -13.91 -17.81
CA LEU A 92 -0.57 -14.87 -18.93
C LEU A 92 0.08 -14.28 -20.17
N SER A 93 -0.24 -13.02 -20.51
CA SER A 93 0.34 -12.37 -21.68
C SER A 93 1.82 -12.04 -21.50
N SER A 94 2.21 -11.49 -20.34
CA SER A 94 3.59 -11.03 -20.12
C SER A 94 4.58 -12.14 -19.80
N ARG A 95 4.16 -13.19 -19.04
CA ARG A 95 5.06 -14.25 -18.55
C ARG A 95 4.98 -15.54 -19.37
N PHE A 96 3.81 -15.84 -19.91
CA PHE A 96 3.55 -17.10 -20.62
C PHE A 96 3.30 -16.92 -22.12
N ASN A 97 3.29 -15.68 -22.61
CA ASN A 97 3.03 -15.32 -24.00
C ASN A 97 1.68 -15.87 -24.54
N LEU A 98 0.69 -16.03 -23.65
CA LEU A 98 -0.66 -16.50 -23.97
C LEU A 98 -1.60 -15.31 -24.12
N ASN A 99 -2.12 -15.08 -25.33
CA ASN A 99 -2.95 -13.94 -25.67
C ASN A 99 -4.40 -14.34 -25.97
N MET A 100 -5.34 -13.77 -25.23
CA MET A 100 -6.78 -13.88 -25.45
C MET A 100 -7.47 -12.62 -24.92
N PRO A 101 -8.70 -12.29 -25.33
CA PRO A 101 -9.46 -11.19 -24.72
C PRO A 101 -9.76 -11.45 -23.24
N VAL A 102 -9.63 -10.42 -22.39
CA VAL A 102 -9.91 -10.49 -20.95
C VAL A 102 -11.31 -11.07 -20.67
N GLU A 103 -12.32 -10.72 -21.48
CA GLU A 103 -13.68 -11.19 -21.32
C GLU A 103 -13.83 -12.69 -21.61
N THR A 104 -13.05 -13.20 -22.58
CA THR A 104 -12.99 -14.65 -22.86
C THR A 104 -12.39 -15.38 -21.66
N LEU A 105 -11.25 -14.89 -21.15
CA LEU A 105 -10.62 -15.45 -19.95
C LEU A 105 -11.56 -15.41 -18.75
N ARG A 106 -12.26 -14.31 -18.55
CA ARG A 106 -13.26 -14.19 -17.45
C ARG A 106 -14.33 -15.28 -17.53
N ARG A 107 -14.87 -15.53 -18.73
CA ARG A 107 -15.88 -16.59 -18.92
C ARG A 107 -15.30 -17.98 -18.65
N TRP A 108 -14.08 -18.24 -19.07
CA TRP A 108 -13.41 -19.51 -18.79
C TRP A 108 -13.18 -19.69 -17.29
N MET A 109 -12.69 -18.65 -16.59
CA MET A 109 -12.48 -18.72 -15.14
C MET A 109 -13.78 -18.91 -14.36
N ILE A 110 -14.88 -18.27 -14.78
CA ILE A 110 -16.20 -18.48 -14.17
C ILE A 110 -16.69 -19.92 -14.39
N ALA A 111 -16.56 -20.44 -15.64
CA ALA A 111 -16.98 -21.79 -15.97
C ALA A 111 -16.16 -22.89 -15.26
N ALA A 112 -14.93 -22.58 -14.85
CA ALA A 112 -14.03 -23.45 -14.09
C ALA A 112 -14.05 -23.20 -12.58
N ASP A 113 -15.00 -22.38 -12.06
CA ASP A 113 -15.12 -21.99 -10.66
C ASP A 113 -13.88 -21.32 -10.05
N LEU A 114 -12.95 -20.83 -10.90
CA LEU A 114 -11.75 -20.09 -10.49
C LEU A 114 -12.01 -18.61 -10.21
N TRP A 115 -13.18 -18.10 -10.61
CA TRP A 115 -13.58 -16.72 -10.40
C TRP A 115 -15.08 -16.57 -10.17
N ILE A 116 -15.43 -15.90 -9.07
CA ILE A 116 -16.82 -15.56 -8.74
C ILE A 116 -17.02 -14.06 -9.01
N PRO A 117 -17.97 -13.67 -9.90
CA PRO A 117 -18.27 -12.27 -10.15
C PRO A 117 -18.75 -11.57 -8.88
N ARG A 118 -18.22 -10.39 -8.58
CA ARG A 118 -18.74 -9.58 -7.47
C ARG A 118 -20.19 -9.21 -7.77
N SER A 119 -21.11 -9.44 -6.81
CA SER A 119 -22.50 -9.01 -6.92
C SER A 119 -22.55 -7.49 -7.23
N LYS A 120 -23.48 -7.08 -8.08
CA LYS A 120 -23.68 -5.65 -8.41
C LYS A 120 -23.93 -4.88 -7.11
N ARG A 121 -22.94 -4.08 -6.70
CA ARG A 121 -23.09 -3.22 -5.53
C ARG A 121 -24.15 -2.18 -5.79
N THR A 122 -25.02 -1.94 -4.80
CA THR A 122 -25.96 -0.82 -4.81
C THR A 122 -25.18 0.48 -5.09
N LYS A 123 -25.62 1.24 -6.08
CA LYS A 123 -24.99 2.52 -6.41
C LYS A 123 -25.14 3.45 -5.21
N ARG A 124 -24.02 3.76 -4.53
CA ARG A 124 -24.01 4.81 -3.51
C ARG A 124 -23.90 6.17 -4.21
N PRO A 125 -24.61 7.20 -3.74
CA PRO A 125 -24.42 8.55 -4.26
C PRO A 125 -22.94 8.94 -4.11
N TYR A 126 -22.35 9.38 -5.19
CA TYR A 126 -20.96 9.79 -5.26
C TYR A 126 -20.89 11.29 -5.46
N GLN A 127 -20.25 11.99 -4.51
CA GLN A 127 -19.91 13.40 -4.69
C GLN A 127 -18.54 13.47 -5.40
N PRO A 128 -18.47 14.10 -6.58
CA PRO A 128 -17.21 14.26 -7.28
C PRO A 128 -16.26 15.13 -6.45
N ARG A 129 -15.01 14.67 -6.32
CA ARG A 129 -13.94 15.46 -5.73
C ARG A 129 -13.10 16.06 -6.85
N TYR A 130 -12.83 17.35 -6.75
CA TYR A 130 -11.86 18.00 -7.62
C TYR A 130 -10.45 17.48 -7.31
N ASN A 131 -9.72 17.10 -8.35
CA ASN A 131 -8.30 16.79 -8.27
C ASN A 131 -7.51 18.09 -8.37
N ARG A 132 -6.27 18.08 -7.89
CA ARG A 132 -5.33 19.15 -8.18
C ARG A 132 -4.98 19.15 -9.66
N ASP A 133 -4.59 20.30 -10.19
CA ASP A 133 -4.34 20.46 -11.62
C ASP A 133 -2.91 20.12 -12.01
N CYS A 134 -1.95 20.40 -11.12
CA CYS A 134 -0.53 20.30 -11.40
C CYS A 134 0.13 19.14 -10.68
N PHE A 135 1.12 18.51 -11.34
CA PHE A 135 1.99 17.51 -10.74
C PHE A 135 2.85 18.14 -9.61
N GLY A 136 2.91 17.49 -8.45
CA GLY A 136 3.63 17.99 -7.27
C GLY A 136 2.93 19.09 -6.48
N GLU A 137 1.70 19.46 -6.84
CA GLU A 137 0.90 20.42 -6.08
C GLU A 137 0.43 19.86 -4.74
N LEU A 138 -0.02 18.60 -4.73
CA LEU A 138 -0.46 17.90 -3.53
C LEU A 138 -0.10 16.43 -3.62
N VAL A 139 0.67 15.96 -2.65
CA VAL A 139 1.03 14.54 -2.51
C VAL A 139 0.32 13.96 -1.30
N GLN A 140 -0.51 12.95 -1.53
CA GLN A 140 -1.19 12.22 -0.44
C GLN A 140 -0.24 11.18 0.11
N ILE A 141 -0.11 11.15 1.44
CA ILE A 141 0.71 10.18 2.18
C ILE A 141 -0.18 9.37 3.12
N ASP A 142 0.08 8.08 3.20
CA ASP A 142 -0.66 7.14 4.05
C ASP A 142 0.17 5.92 4.41
N GLY A 143 -0.07 5.38 5.60
CA GLY A 143 0.46 4.08 6.02
C GLY A 143 -0.62 3.00 5.92
N SER A 144 -0.33 1.88 5.32
CA SER A 144 -1.25 0.75 5.18
C SER A 144 -0.68 -0.50 5.86
N TYR A 145 -1.16 -0.79 7.07
CA TYR A 145 -0.79 -2.01 7.78
C TYR A 145 -1.62 -3.20 7.27
N HIS A 146 -0.94 -4.21 6.77
CA HIS A 146 -1.58 -5.38 6.15
C HIS A 146 -0.66 -6.61 6.18
N ASP A 147 -1.22 -7.79 5.87
CA ASP A 147 -0.44 -8.99 5.55
C ASP A 147 0.02 -8.93 4.09
N TRP A 148 1.06 -8.15 3.85
CA TRP A 148 1.57 -7.89 2.51
C TRP A 148 2.29 -9.08 1.88
N PHE A 149 2.71 -10.03 2.70
CA PHE A 149 3.47 -11.20 2.28
C PHE A 149 2.67 -12.50 2.32
N GLU A 150 1.36 -12.46 2.60
CA GLU A 150 0.49 -13.65 2.67
C GLU A 150 1.08 -14.74 3.59
N GLY A 151 1.57 -14.36 4.77
CA GLY A 151 2.18 -15.26 5.75
C GLY A 151 3.63 -15.68 5.45
N ARG A 152 4.24 -15.26 4.33
CA ARG A 152 5.66 -15.52 4.01
C ARG A 152 6.62 -14.70 4.87
N ALA A 153 6.15 -13.56 5.39
CA ALA A 153 6.81 -12.72 6.38
C ALA A 153 5.80 -12.19 7.40
N ALA A 154 6.28 -11.49 8.42
CA ALA A 154 5.41 -10.81 9.39
C ALA A 154 4.58 -9.71 8.73
N LYS A 155 3.41 -9.42 9.31
CA LYS A 155 2.61 -8.26 8.89
C LYS A 155 3.40 -6.99 9.09
N CYS A 156 3.32 -6.08 8.12
CA CYS A 156 4.09 -4.86 8.11
C CYS A 156 3.28 -3.70 7.55
N CYS A 157 3.84 -2.50 7.57
CA CYS A 157 3.23 -1.30 7.04
C CYS A 157 3.85 -0.93 5.69
N LEU A 158 3.02 -0.55 4.72
CA LEU A 158 3.44 0.06 3.46
C LEU A 158 3.15 1.56 3.53
N LEU A 159 4.18 2.38 3.47
CA LEU A 159 4.07 3.83 3.29
C LEU A 159 3.85 4.13 1.81
N VAL A 160 2.85 4.93 1.52
CA VAL A 160 2.40 5.25 0.15
C VAL A 160 2.41 6.74 -0.07
N TYR A 161 3.08 7.19 -1.11
CA TYR A 161 3.11 8.56 -1.60
C TYR A 161 2.49 8.60 -3.00
N ILE A 162 1.38 9.29 -3.14
CA ILE A 162 0.64 9.37 -4.41
C ILE A 162 0.33 10.82 -4.78
N ASP A 163 0.60 11.18 -6.02
CA ASP A 163 0.26 12.51 -6.53
C ASP A 163 -1.24 12.66 -6.77
N ASP A 164 -1.82 13.74 -6.28
CA ASP A 164 -3.28 13.98 -6.37
C ASP A 164 -3.73 14.29 -7.79
N ALA A 165 -2.94 15.00 -8.58
CA ALA A 165 -3.26 15.38 -9.94
C ALA A 165 -3.26 14.18 -10.89
N THR A 166 -2.19 13.41 -10.86
CA THR A 166 -1.94 12.33 -11.84
C THR A 166 -2.36 10.94 -11.34
N GLY A 167 -2.45 10.74 -10.03
CA GLY A 167 -2.63 9.44 -9.41
C GLY A 167 -1.41 8.52 -9.57
N LYS A 168 -0.25 9.06 -9.92
CA LYS A 168 1.01 8.32 -9.96
C LYS A 168 1.51 8.02 -8.56
N LEU A 169 2.00 6.81 -8.36
CA LEU A 169 2.79 6.46 -7.19
C LEU A 169 4.15 7.15 -7.32
N LEU A 170 4.54 7.90 -6.30
CA LEU A 170 5.81 8.63 -6.29
C LEU A 170 6.84 7.91 -5.43
N HIS A 171 6.41 7.33 -4.32
CA HIS A 171 7.27 6.54 -3.47
C HIS A 171 6.47 5.49 -2.72
N LEU A 172 7.06 4.32 -2.54
CA LEU A 172 6.56 3.22 -1.71
C LEU A 172 7.71 2.71 -0.84
N ARG A 173 7.41 2.39 0.42
CA ARG A 173 8.38 1.77 1.32
C ARG A 173 7.68 0.86 2.31
N PHE A 174 8.15 -0.37 2.42
CA PHE A 174 7.79 -1.27 3.51
C PHE A 174 8.61 -0.96 4.76
N CYS A 175 7.96 -0.98 5.91
CA CYS A 175 8.55 -0.87 7.24
C CYS A 175 7.82 -1.78 8.22
N GLU A 176 8.47 -2.20 9.29
CA GLU A 176 7.87 -3.08 10.30
C GLU A 176 6.66 -2.40 10.98
N SER A 177 6.81 -1.12 11.29
CA SER A 177 5.77 -0.30 11.92
C SER A 177 5.84 1.14 11.40
N GLU A 178 4.75 1.87 11.50
CA GLU A 178 4.64 3.25 11.08
C GLU A 178 5.30 4.18 12.11
N THR A 179 6.55 4.57 11.88
CA THR A 179 7.33 5.44 12.76
C THR A 179 7.64 6.79 12.12
N THR A 180 8.00 7.78 12.95
CA THR A 180 8.48 9.08 12.44
C THR A 180 9.74 8.93 11.61
N PHE A 181 10.66 8.04 11.99
CA PHE A 181 11.89 7.79 11.22
C PHE A 181 11.61 7.17 9.86
N ASP A 182 10.63 6.24 9.75
CA ASP A 182 10.26 5.67 8.47
C ASP A 182 9.70 6.73 7.52
N TYR A 183 8.89 7.66 8.05
CA TYR A 183 8.44 8.82 7.26
C TYR A 183 9.59 9.76 6.89
N MET A 184 10.57 9.99 7.78
CA MET A 184 11.77 10.78 7.46
C MET A 184 12.55 10.17 6.29
N ILE A 185 12.84 8.87 6.36
CA ILE A 185 13.57 8.14 5.31
C ILE A 185 12.79 8.17 3.99
N SER A 186 11.49 7.89 4.03
CA SER A 186 10.65 7.84 2.84
C SER A 186 10.47 9.21 2.19
N THR A 187 10.25 10.25 3.01
CA THR A 187 10.08 11.62 2.51
C THR A 187 11.38 12.16 1.93
N ARG A 188 12.53 11.86 2.56
CA ARG A 188 13.84 12.20 2.05
C ARG A 188 14.06 11.59 0.66
N ALA A 189 13.89 10.28 0.53
CA ALA A 189 14.05 9.57 -0.74
C ALA A 189 13.11 10.12 -1.83
N TYR A 190 11.88 10.44 -1.48
CA TYR A 190 10.93 11.08 -2.39
C TYR A 190 11.42 12.46 -2.85
N ILE A 191 11.86 13.32 -1.91
CA ILE A 191 12.31 14.69 -2.21
C ILE A 191 13.61 14.68 -3.04
N GLU A 192 14.52 13.78 -2.77
CA GLU A 192 15.76 13.61 -3.55
C GLU A 192 15.44 13.24 -5.01
N GLN A 193 14.38 12.49 -5.26
CA GLN A 193 13.99 12.04 -6.60
C GLN A 193 13.18 13.08 -7.37
N TYR A 194 12.23 13.77 -6.74
CA TYR A 194 11.24 14.63 -7.41
C TYR A 194 11.38 16.12 -7.06
N GLY A 195 12.04 16.44 -5.97
CA GLY A 195 12.05 17.78 -5.38
C GLY A 195 10.95 17.96 -4.31
N LYS A 196 10.87 19.17 -3.77
CA LYS A 196 9.95 19.56 -2.69
C LYS A 196 8.55 19.83 -3.25
N PRO A 197 7.48 19.08 -2.87
CA PRO A 197 6.10 19.37 -3.30
C PRO A 197 5.62 20.67 -2.65
N LEU A 198 4.51 21.22 -3.11
CA LEU A 198 3.90 22.36 -2.44
C LEU A 198 3.28 21.94 -1.11
N ALA A 199 2.55 20.82 -1.07
CA ALA A 199 1.90 20.34 0.14
C ALA A 199 1.83 18.81 0.21
N PHE A 200 1.88 18.29 1.42
CA PHE A 200 1.45 16.93 1.74
C PHE A 200 0.02 16.91 2.28
N TYR A 201 -0.67 15.83 2.02
CA TYR A 201 -2.00 15.55 2.53
C TYR A 201 -2.00 14.24 3.32
N SER A 202 -2.25 14.32 4.62
CA SER A 202 -2.22 13.17 5.52
C SER A 202 -3.48 13.12 6.40
N ASP A 203 -3.65 12.01 7.12
CA ASP A 203 -4.60 11.96 8.23
C ASP A 203 -4.06 12.67 9.49
N LYS A 204 -4.86 12.58 10.56
CA LYS A 204 -4.47 13.13 11.87
C LYS A 204 -3.68 12.12 12.71
N HIS A 205 -2.87 11.28 12.07
CA HIS A 205 -2.01 10.35 12.79
C HIS A 205 -1.02 11.10 13.69
N SER A 206 -0.61 10.47 14.78
CA SER A 206 0.25 11.10 15.81
C SER A 206 1.63 11.52 15.30
N VAL A 207 2.13 10.91 14.23
CA VAL A 207 3.35 11.33 13.54
C VAL A 207 3.23 12.75 12.98
N PHE A 208 2.05 13.10 12.48
CA PHE A 208 1.81 14.38 11.80
C PHE A 208 1.22 15.44 12.73
N ARG A 209 0.53 15.06 13.80
CA ARG A 209 -0.16 15.99 14.69
C ARG A 209 -0.12 15.56 16.15
N VAL A 210 0.20 16.50 17.04
CA VAL A 210 0.03 16.31 18.48
C VAL A 210 -1.45 16.45 18.85
N ASN A 211 -2.07 15.37 19.33
CA ASN A 211 -3.48 15.33 19.70
C ASN A 211 -3.78 15.76 21.15
N GLN A 212 -2.78 16.24 21.90
CA GLN A 212 -3.00 16.68 23.29
C GLN A 212 -3.53 18.11 23.33
N LYS A 213 -4.70 18.27 23.94
CA LYS A 213 -5.26 19.57 24.35
C LYS A 213 -4.57 20.07 25.63
N SER A 214 -3.27 20.25 25.65
CA SER A 214 -2.63 20.97 26.76
C SER A 214 -2.46 22.43 26.38
N THR A 215 -3.03 23.25 27.21
CA THR A 215 -2.97 24.71 27.18
C THR A 215 -1.56 25.22 26.94
N LYS A 216 -1.40 26.08 25.95
CA LYS A 216 -0.33 27.07 25.72
C LYS A 216 0.87 26.74 24.82
N ASP A 217 1.12 25.51 24.37
CA ASP A 217 2.13 25.33 23.32
C ASP A 217 1.56 24.53 22.17
N THR A 218 1.55 25.12 20.98
CA THR A 218 1.40 24.44 19.71
C THR A 218 2.65 23.58 19.48
N SER A 219 2.75 22.44 20.17
CA SER A 219 3.87 21.54 19.98
C SER A 219 3.81 20.98 18.57
N VAL A 220 4.72 21.43 17.75
CA VAL A 220 4.92 20.92 16.38
C VAL A 220 5.55 19.53 16.49
N THR A 221 5.04 18.55 15.73
CA THR A 221 5.67 17.23 15.67
C THR A 221 7.03 17.32 14.99
N GLN A 222 7.91 16.35 15.20
CA GLN A 222 9.22 16.31 14.52
C GLN A 222 9.04 16.31 12.99
N PHE A 223 8.07 15.55 12.47
CA PHE A 223 7.77 15.56 11.05
C PHE A 223 7.22 16.93 10.57
N GLY A 224 6.34 17.55 11.35
CA GLY A 224 5.84 18.90 11.06
C GLY A 224 6.96 19.96 11.03
N ARG A 225 7.97 19.85 11.94
CA ARG A 225 9.16 20.70 11.93
C ARG A 225 9.95 20.52 10.61
N ILE A 226 10.23 19.28 10.22
CA ILE A 226 10.95 18.97 8.97
C ILE A 226 10.25 19.61 7.76
N LEU A 227 8.93 19.47 7.68
CA LEU A 227 8.19 20.07 6.58
C LEU A 227 8.24 21.59 6.59
N SER A 228 8.19 22.20 7.79
CA SER A 228 8.34 23.65 7.96
C SER A 228 9.74 24.11 7.53
N ASP A 229 10.79 23.39 7.93
CA ASP A 229 12.18 23.70 7.56
C ASP A 229 12.39 23.65 6.02
N LEU A 230 11.67 22.76 5.33
CA LEU A 230 11.68 22.61 3.87
C LEU A 230 10.65 23.51 3.16
N ASN A 231 9.90 24.33 3.90
CA ASN A 231 8.82 25.16 3.39
C ASN A 231 7.76 24.35 2.60
N ILE A 232 7.36 23.20 3.15
CA ILE A 232 6.32 22.32 2.59
C ILE A 232 5.10 22.39 3.49
N ASP A 233 3.93 22.67 2.93
CA ASP A 233 2.69 22.69 3.68
C ASP A 233 2.21 21.27 4.03
N ILE A 234 1.50 21.13 5.16
CA ILE A 234 0.80 19.90 5.50
C ILE A 234 -0.68 20.18 5.71
N ILE A 235 -1.52 19.44 4.99
CA ILE A 235 -2.96 19.55 5.04
C ILE A 235 -3.52 18.28 5.68
N PHE A 236 -4.33 18.43 6.73
CA PHE A 236 -4.92 17.29 7.43
C PHE A 236 -6.33 16.97 6.93
N ALA A 237 -6.57 15.70 6.63
CA ALA A 237 -7.89 15.21 6.26
C ALA A 237 -8.88 15.37 7.42
N ASN A 238 -9.98 16.09 7.19
CA ASN A 238 -11.07 16.22 8.15
C ASN A 238 -12.13 15.11 8.00
N THR A 239 -12.17 14.46 6.84
CA THR A 239 -13.14 13.40 6.52
C THR A 239 -12.45 12.25 5.79
N PRO A 240 -12.90 10.99 5.98
CA PRO A 240 -12.38 9.84 5.24
C PRO A 240 -12.50 10.01 3.72
N GLN A 241 -13.59 10.65 3.25
CA GLN A 241 -13.81 10.87 1.81
C GLN A 241 -12.74 11.75 1.16
N ALA A 242 -12.10 12.60 1.96
CA ALA A 242 -11.02 13.47 1.49
C ALA A 242 -9.75 12.69 1.07
N LYS A 243 -9.53 11.48 1.60
CA LYS A 243 -8.43 10.55 1.26
C LYS A 243 -8.76 9.56 0.12
N GLY A 244 -9.87 9.73 -0.57
CA GLY A 244 -10.38 8.74 -1.54
C GLY A 244 -9.42 8.35 -2.67
N ARG A 245 -8.29 9.05 -2.86
CA ARG A 245 -7.28 8.67 -3.84
C ARG A 245 -6.31 7.64 -3.27
N VAL A 246 -5.70 7.94 -2.13
CA VAL A 246 -4.78 6.99 -1.47
C VAL A 246 -5.51 5.72 -1.01
N GLU A 247 -6.77 5.81 -0.55
CA GLU A 247 -7.57 4.63 -0.22
C GLU A 247 -7.83 3.72 -1.44
N ARG A 248 -8.09 4.32 -2.62
CA ARG A 248 -8.22 3.54 -3.86
C ARG A 248 -6.90 2.93 -4.30
N ALA A 249 -5.80 3.67 -4.16
CA ALA A 249 -4.47 3.15 -4.41
C ALA A 249 -4.16 1.98 -3.48
N ASN A 250 -4.37 2.13 -2.17
CA ASN A 250 -4.16 1.06 -1.19
C ASN A 250 -4.96 -0.20 -1.52
N ARG A 251 -6.23 -0.06 -1.93
CA ARG A 251 -7.03 -1.21 -2.38
C ARG A 251 -6.45 -1.90 -3.62
N THR A 252 -5.94 -1.11 -4.57
CA THR A 252 -5.30 -1.67 -5.78
C THR A 252 -3.97 -2.32 -5.43
N LEU A 253 -3.19 -1.73 -4.53
CA LEU A 253 -1.93 -2.28 -4.05
C LEU A 253 -2.17 -3.58 -3.28
N GLN A 254 -3.15 -3.63 -2.37
CA GLN A 254 -3.51 -4.85 -1.65
C GLN A 254 -3.96 -5.99 -2.56
N ASP A 255 -4.54 -5.68 -3.73
CA ASP A 255 -4.89 -6.71 -4.71
C ASP A 255 -3.71 -7.10 -5.62
N ARG A 256 -2.92 -6.13 -6.11
CA ARG A 256 -1.87 -6.36 -7.11
C ARG A 256 -0.49 -6.59 -6.53
N LEU A 257 -0.01 -5.69 -5.67
CA LEU A 257 1.34 -5.71 -5.15
C LEU A 257 1.65 -7.02 -4.43
N ILE A 258 0.72 -7.49 -3.61
CA ILE A 258 0.83 -8.77 -2.90
C ILE A 258 1.06 -9.93 -3.86
N LYS A 259 0.26 -9.99 -4.92
CA LYS A 259 0.28 -11.07 -5.91
C LYS A 259 1.52 -11.01 -6.80
N GLU A 260 1.93 -9.81 -7.19
CA GLU A 260 3.13 -9.61 -7.98
C GLU A 260 4.40 -9.95 -7.18
N MET A 261 4.48 -9.55 -5.90
CA MET A 261 5.56 -9.98 -5.00
C MET A 261 5.60 -11.51 -4.82
N ARG A 262 4.43 -12.17 -4.80
CA ARG A 262 4.37 -13.64 -4.76
C ARG A 262 4.98 -14.28 -6.02
N LEU A 263 4.70 -13.74 -7.19
CA LEU A 263 5.27 -14.23 -8.46
C LEU A 263 6.77 -14.00 -8.56
N GLU A 264 7.29 -12.95 -7.91
CA GLU A 264 8.72 -12.66 -7.82
C GLU A 264 9.42 -13.40 -6.66
N ASN A 265 8.67 -14.24 -5.90
CA ASN A 265 9.17 -14.96 -4.71
C ASN A 265 9.78 -14.03 -3.64
N ILE A 266 9.29 -12.82 -3.51
CA ILE A 266 9.74 -11.84 -2.53
C ILE A 266 9.18 -12.22 -1.16
N CYS A 267 10.07 -12.40 -0.17
CA CYS A 267 9.74 -12.90 1.15
C CYS A 267 10.23 -12.01 2.31
N SER A 268 10.91 -10.90 2.02
CA SER A 268 11.40 -9.98 3.05
C SER A 268 11.09 -8.52 2.71
N ILE A 269 11.11 -7.66 3.74
CA ILE A 269 10.93 -6.21 3.60
C ILE A 269 12.06 -5.62 2.75
N GLU A 270 13.28 -6.09 2.93
CA GLU A 270 14.46 -5.62 2.23
C GLU A 270 14.37 -5.92 0.73
N GLU A 271 14.05 -7.17 0.37
CA GLU A 271 13.84 -7.57 -1.02
C GLU A 271 12.71 -6.77 -1.67
N ALA A 272 11.59 -6.61 -0.95
CA ALA A 272 10.46 -5.84 -1.42
C ALA A 272 10.85 -4.38 -1.69
N ASN A 273 11.57 -3.73 -0.76
CA ASN A 273 11.99 -2.34 -0.93
C ASN A 273 12.96 -2.16 -2.11
N MET A 274 13.81 -3.13 -2.40
CA MET A 274 14.69 -3.10 -3.58
C MET A 274 13.89 -3.25 -4.89
N TRP A 275 12.81 -4.01 -4.89
CA TRP A 275 12.00 -4.27 -6.07
C TRP A 275 10.92 -3.20 -6.33
N LEU A 276 10.43 -2.49 -5.29
CA LEU A 276 9.37 -1.50 -5.40
C LEU A 276 9.58 -0.43 -6.48
N PRO A 277 10.79 0.09 -6.77
CA PRO A 277 10.98 1.06 -7.86
C PRO A 277 10.50 0.54 -9.22
N CYS A 278 10.81 -0.72 -9.56
CA CYS A 278 10.34 -1.37 -10.79
C CYS A 278 8.81 -1.49 -10.82
N PHE A 279 8.20 -1.88 -9.71
CA PHE A 279 6.74 -1.94 -9.59
C PHE A 279 6.09 -0.56 -9.76
N ILE A 280 6.64 0.50 -9.14
CA ILE A 280 6.14 1.88 -9.26
C ILE A 280 6.11 2.32 -10.73
N GLU A 281 7.18 2.05 -11.47
CA GLU A 281 7.26 2.39 -12.89
C GLU A 281 6.15 1.70 -13.70
N GLN A 282 6.02 0.39 -13.55
CA GLN A 282 4.98 -0.40 -14.23
C GLN A 282 3.56 0.03 -13.84
N PHE A 283 3.34 0.29 -12.56
CA PHE A 283 2.07 0.80 -12.06
C PHE A 283 1.73 2.16 -12.67
N ASN A 284 2.68 3.07 -12.73
CA ASN A 284 2.50 4.42 -13.24
C ASN A 284 2.24 4.44 -14.76
N LEU A 285 2.89 3.57 -15.52
CA LEU A 285 2.61 3.39 -16.96
C LEU A 285 1.15 2.96 -17.18
N LYS A 286 0.61 2.16 -16.28
CA LYS A 286 -0.73 1.59 -16.43
C LYS A 286 -1.84 2.47 -15.86
N PHE A 287 -1.63 3.07 -14.71
CA PHE A 287 -2.67 3.78 -13.94
C PHE A 287 -2.44 5.28 -13.86
N GLY A 288 -1.24 5.75 -14.13
CA GLY A 288 -0.90 7.15 -14.13
C GLY A 288 -1.67 7.91 -15.21
N LYS A 289 -2.13 9.10 -14.87
CA LYS A 289 -2.82 10.02 -15.79
C LYS A 289 -1.93 11.21 -16.06
N VAL A 290 -2.20 11.89 -17.16
CA VAL A 290 -1.63 13.21 -17.43
C VAL A 290 -2.31 14.24 -16.51
N ALA A 291 -1.55 15.15 -15.93
CA ALA A 291 -2.09 16.26 -15.15
C ALA A 291 -2.89 17.20 -16.04
N SER A 292 -3.92 17.86 -15.49
CA SER A 292 -4.75 18.83 -16.24
C SER A 292 -3.91 20.03 -16.71
N ASN A 293 -2.93 20.41 -15.89
CA ASN A 293 -1.96 21.44 -16.22
C ASN A 293 -0.57 20.80 -16.34
N PRO A 294 0.18 21.03 -17.43
CA PRO A 294 1.49 20.40 -17.65
C PRO A 294 2.59 20.93 -16.73
N LYS A 295 2.36 21.95 -15.92
CA LYS A 295 3.35 22.49 -14.98
C LYS A 295 3.68 21.47 -13.91
N ASN A 296 4.97 21.27 -13.66
CA ASN A 296 5.48 20.59 -12.49
C ASN A 296 5.73 21.62 -11.38
N LEU A 297 5.06 21.44 -10.23
CA LEU A 297 5.17 22.35 -9.10
C LEU A 297 6.14 21.86 -8.01
N HIS A 298 6.86 20.76 -8.25
CA HIS A 298 7.98 20.41 -7.39
C HIS A 298 9.06 21.49 -7.47
N ARG A 299 9.47 21.95 -6.33
CA ARG A 299 10.59 22.90 -6.20
C ARG A 299 11.90 22.11 -6.14
N PRO A 300 12.94 22.49 -6.89
CA PRO A 300 14.22 21.80 -6.81
C PRO A 300 14.83 21.93 -5.42
N LEU A 301 15.72 21.01 -5.08
CA LEU A 301 16.57 21.13 -3.90
C LEU A 301 17.60 22.24 -4.16
N GLU A 302 17.80 23.09 -3.16
CA GLU A 302 18.80 24.13 -3.17
C GLU A 302 20.07 23.63 -2.47
N SER A 303 21.21 24.23 -2.79
CA SER A 303 22.50 23.90 -2.11
C SER A 303 22.49 24.25 -0.62
N SER A 304 21.54 25.08 -0.19
CA SER A 304 21.30 25.42 1.22
C SER A 304 20.45 24.38 1.98
N ASP A 305 19.78 23.46 1.26
CA ASP A 305 18.95 22.42 1.86
C ASP A 305 19.85 21.29 2.42
N ASP A 306 20.27 21.41 3.65
CA ASP A 306 21.00 20.33 4.34
C ASP A 306 20.01 19.24 4.79
N LEU A 307 19.74 18.28 3.89
CA LEU A 307 18.81 17.19 4.16
C LEU A 307 19.27 16.30 5.32
N ASP A 308 20.58 16.13 5.52
CA ASP A 308 21.09 15.33 6.64
C ASP A 308 20.71 15.97 7.97
N HIS A 309 20.87 17.27 8.10
CA HIS A 309 20.49 18.00 9.30
C HIS A 309 18.98 18.20 9.46
N VAL A 310 18.23 18.33 8.35
CA VAL A 310 16.77 18.52 8.38
C VAL A 310 16.07 17.23 8.82
N PHE A 311 16.44 16.06 8.24
CA PHE A 311 15.81 14.78 8.54
C PHE A 311 16.38 14.10 9.78
N THR A 312 16.52 14.86 10.87
CA THR A 312 16.93 14.38 12.19
C THR A 312 15.81 14.56 13.20
N TRP A 313 15.82 13.76 14.24
CA TRP A 313 15.02 14.00 15.43
C TRP A 313 15.76 15.00 16.32
N LYS A 314 15.16 16.18 16.57
CA LYS A 314 15.78 17.25 17.35
C LYS A 314 15.10 17.41 18.70
N GLU A 315 15.87 17.40 19.77
CA GLU A 315 15.36 17.69 21.10
C GLU A 315 16.28 18.66 21.85
N PRO A 316 15.74 19.74 22.42
CA PRO A 316 16.52 20.61 23.28
C PRO A 316 16.80 19.90 24.62
N ARG A 317 18.05 19.84 25.03
CA ARG A 317 18.50 19.24 26.29
C ARG A 317 19.33 20.24 27.08
N LYS A 318 19.06 20.30 28.41
CA LYS A 318 19.79 21.20 29.30
C LYS A 318 21.09 20.56 29.77
N VAL A 319 22.18 21.29 29.64
CA VAL A 319 23.50 20.85 30.12
C VAL A 319 23.56 20.95 31.65
N SER A 320 23.94 19.86 32.31
CA SER A 320 24.12 19.81 33.77
C SER A 320 25.41 20.52 34.23
N LYS A 321 25.54 20.74 35.52
CA LYS A 321 26.78 21.28 36.14
C LYS A 321 28.01 20.40 35.90
N SER A 322 27.79 19.11 35.66
CA SER A 322 28.84 18.11 35.39
C SER A 322 29.12 17.94 33.90
N LEU A 323 28.71 18.88 33.03
CA LEU A 323 28.82 18.79 31.58
C LEU A 323 28.19 17.51 31.00
N THR A 324 27.05 17.10 31.58
CA THR A 324 26.33 15.91 31.10
C THR A 324 24.92 16.29 30.64
N ILE A 325 24.43 15.51 29.66
CA ILE A 325 23.02 15.51 29.25
C ILE A 325 22.47 14.10 29.31
N THR A 326 21.18 13.97 29.57
CA THR A 326 20.50 12.68 29.61
C THR A 326 19.48 12.60 28.48
N TYR A 327 19.58 11.55 27.66
CA TYR A 327 18.63 11.25 26.61
C TYR A 327 18.39 9.75 26.55
N ASP A 328 17.14 9.32 26.45
CA ASP A 328 16.70 7.91 26.39
C ASP A 328 17.42 7.01 27.42
N LYS A 329 17.50 7.45 28.67
CA LYS A 329 18.16 6.77 29.80
C LYS A 329 19.71 6.64 29.68
N CYS A 330 20.29 7.12 28.60
CA CYS A 330 21.74 7.22 28.42
C CYS A 330 22.24 8.59 28.90
N MET A 331 23.45 8.62 29.44
CA MET A 331 24.12 9.85 29.85
C MET A 331 25.25 10.13 28.87
N TYR A 332 25.24 11.33 28.32
CA TYR A 332 26.24 11.83 27.38
C TYR A 332 27.09 12.85 28.11
N MET A 333 28.41 12.62 28.20
CA MET A 333 29.36 13.52 28.81
C MET A 333 30.01 14.37 27.71
N LEU A 334 29.83 15.67 27.79
CA LEU A 334 30.47 16.61 26.89
C LEU A 334 31.95 16.74 27.22
N GLU A 335 32.76 16.96 26.21
CA GLU A 335 34.19 17.21 26.38
C GLU A 335 34.42 18.41 27.31
N ASN A 336 35.35 18.28 28.26
CA ASN A 336 35.66 19.32 29.25
C ASN A 336 36.55 20.42 28.67
N THR A 337 35.98 21.30 27.87
CA THR A 337 36.63 22.49 27.30
C THR A 337 36.07 23.76 27.96
N GLU A 338 36.81 24.85 27.94
CA GLU A 338 36.32 26.14 28.47
C GLU A 338 35.08 26.61 27.72
N GLN A 339 35.02 26.34 26.42
CA GLN A 339 33.85 26.66 25.61
C GLN A 339 32.60 25.85 26.08
N ASN A 340 32.75 24.55 26.34
CA ASN A 340 31.65 23.70 26.78
C ASN A 340 31.21 24.00 28.23
N LYS A 341 32.14 24.45 29.09
CA LYS A 341 31.78 24.95 30.45
C LYS A 341 30.83 26.14 30.39
N SER A 342 30.92 27.00 29.39
CA SER A 342 30.00 28.11 29.19
C SER A 342 28.58 27.69 28.82
N LEU A 343 28.36 26.40 28.48
CA LEU A 343 27.08 25.82 28.14
C LEU A 343 26.30 25.30 29.38
N ILE A 344 26.94 25.24 30.54
CA ILE A 344 26.30 24.78 31.77
C ILE A 344 25.01 25.57 32.02
N GLY A 345 23.91 24.88 32.21
CA GLY A 345 22.59 25.47 32.41
C GLY A 345 21.87 25.95 31.16
N LYS A 346 22.54 25.96 30.00
CA LYS A 346 21.92 26.29 28.71
C LYS A 346 21.29 25.06 28.08
N TYR A 347 20.38 25.30 27.14
CA TYR A 347 19.81 24.28 26.27
C TYR A 347 20.65 24.13 25.01
N ILE A 348 20.98 22.90 24.65
CA ILE A 348 21.70 22.52 23.44
C ILE A 348 20.82 21.56 22.63
N GLU A 349 21.07 21.45 21.34
CA GLU A 349 20.33 20.57 20.46
C GLU A 349 20.91 19.16 20.47
N PHE A 350 20.08 18.19 20.71
CA PHE A 350 20.39 16.78 20.62
C PHE A 350 19.74 16.25 19.33
N LEU A 351 20.55 15.77 18.41
CA LEU A 351 20.13 15.28 17.12
C LEU A 351 20.29 13.76 17.06
N GLU A 352 19.22 13.08 16.68
CA GLU A 352 19.26 11.64 16.40
C GLU A 352 18.90 11.42 14.93
N TYR A 353 19.77 10.76 14.22
CA TYR A 353 19.62 10.43 12.80
C TYR A 353 18.81 9.15 12.61
N PRO A 354 18.21 8.93 11.43
CA PRO A 354 17.46 7.70 11.15
C PRO A 354 18.29 6.41 11.24
N ASP A 355 19.61 6.48 11.07
CA ASP A 355 20.53 5.36 11.23
C ASP A 355 20.90 5.06 12.69
N GLY A 356 20.39 5.87 13.64
CA GLY A 356 20.64 5.78 15.06
C GLY A 356 21.93 6.48 15.52
N THR A 357 22.63 7.16 14.62
CA THR A 357 23.76 8.04 15.00
C THR A 357 23.25 9.28 15.73
N ILE A 358 24.10 9.85 16.56
CA ILE A 358 23.74 10.99 17.42
C ILE A 358 24.75 12.11 17.18
N SER A 359 24.26 13.33 17.06
CA SER A 359 25.05 14.56 17.13
C SER A 359 24.52 15.47 18.24
N ILE A 360 25.42 16.22 18.83
CA ILE A 360 25.08 17.23 19.84
C ILE A 360 25.59 18.57 19.32
N GLU A 361 24.70 19.56 19.26
CA GLU A 361 25.04 20.84 18.66
C GLU A 361 24.60 22.02 19.52
N TYR A 362 25.35 23.11 19.42
CA TYR A 362 24.98 24.40 19.97
C TYR A 362 25.30 25.50 18.97
N GLN A 363 24.27 26.20 18.50
CA GLN A 363 24.37 27.27 17.50
C GLN A 363 25.16 26.85 16.23
N GLY A 364 24.85 25.64 15.70
CA GLY A 364 25.50 25.10 14.49
C GLY A 364 26.90 24.53 14.72
N ARG A 365 27.40 24.54 15.96
CA ARG A 365 28.69 23.93 16.32
C ARG A 365 28.48 22.56 16.90
N SER A 366 29.06 21.52 16.30
CA SER A 366 29.10 20.18 16.86
C SER A 366 29.95 20.13 18.14
N ILE A 367 29.50 19.39 19.12
CA ILE A 367 30.13 19.23 20.44
C ILE A 367 30.53 17.76 20.60
N ASN A 368 31.81 17.53 20.86
CA ASN A 368 32.30 16.19 21.17
C ASN A 368 31.75 15.68 22.50
N TYR A 369 31.39 14.43 22.52
CA TYR A 369 30.84 13.77 23.68
C TYR A 369 31.32 12.33 23.81
N THR A 370 31.20 11.77 25.00
CA THR A 370 31.38 10.33 25.30
C THR A 370 30.13 9.80 25.99
N ILE A 371 29.74 8.59 25.65
CA ILE A 371 28.60 7.94 26.28
C ILE A 371 29.06 7.36 27.62
N PHE A 372 28.41 7.79 28.70
CA PHE A 372 28.64 7.23 30.03
C PHE A 372 27.81 5.97 30.23
N ASP A 373 28.47 4.83 30.10
CA ASP A 373 27.85 3.55 30.41
C ASP A 373 28.09 3.21 31.88
N LYS A 374 27.01 3.21 32.68
CA LYS A 374 27.06 2.80 34.10
C LYS A 374 27.47 1.34 34.27
N LEU A 375 27.17 0.48 33.28
CA LEU A 375 27.51 -0.94 33.32
C LEU A 375 29.00 -1.17 33.15
N SER A 376 29.67 -0.37 32.32
CA SER A 376 31.11 -0.50 32.12
C SER A 376 31.93 -0.22 33.39
N LYS A 377 31.43 0.68 34.26
CA LYS A 377 32.08 0.97 35.56
C LYS A 377 31.79 -0.09 36.63
N LEU A 378 30.61 -0.71 36.61
CA LEU A 378 30.33 -1.88 37.46
C LEU A 378 31.24 -3.03 37.10
N ASN A 379 31.42 -3.31 35.82
CA ASN A 379 32.30 -4.35 35.31
C ASN A 379 33.78 -4.10 35.67
N GLN A 380 34.25 -2.83 35.62
CA GLN A 380 35.64 -2.51 36.03
C GLN A 380 35.91 -2.69 37.51
N ARG A 381 34.92 -2.46 38.40
CA ARG A 381 35.05 -2.73 39.83
C ARG A 381 34.99 -4.22 40.17
N GLU A 382 34.15 -4.99 39.46
CA GLU A 382 34.04 -6.45 39.65
C GLU A 382 35.21 -7.21 39.05
N VAL A 383 35.81 -6.70 37.96
CA VAL A 383 36.99 -7.29 37.33
C VAL A 383 38.24 -7.23 38.24
N ILE A 384 38.28 -6.31 39.21
CA ILE A 384 39.37 -6.23 40.18
C ILE A 384 39.29 -7.35 41.25
N GLU A 385 38.08 -7.87 41.53
CA GLU A 385 37.89 -8.89 42.55
C GLU A 385 37.82 -10.34 42.08
N ASN A 386 37.62 -10.65 40.78
CA ASN A 386 37.45 -12.04 40.36
C ASN A 386 38.07 -12.38 38.98
N LYS A 387 39.30 -12.92 39.01
CA LYS A 387 39.99 -13.50 37.83
C LYS A 387 39.32 -14.73 37.19
N ARG A 388 38.12 -15.15 37.63
CA ARG A 388 37.41 -16.34 37.14
C ARG A 388 36.15 -16.08 36.32
N LEU A 389 35.81 -14.85 36.03
CA LEU A 389 34.53 -14.48 35.40
C LEU A 389 34.59 -14.13 33.91
N GLY A 390 35.73 -14.23 33.23
CA GLY A 390 35.90 -13.81 31.84
C GLY A 390 34.97 -14.49 30.82
N SER A 391 34.65 -15.78 31.03
CA SER A 391 33.74 -16.51 30.11
C SER A 391 32.26 -16.19 30.33
N VAL A 392 31.88 -15.90 31.56
CA VAL A 392 30.48 -15.51 31.91
C VAL A 392 30.18 -14.10 31.47
N LEU A 393 31.15 -13.18 31.56
CA LEU A 393 31.03 -11.81 31.08
C LEU A 393 30.93 -11.73 29.56
N ALA A 394 31.69 -12.57 28.82
CA ALA A 394 31.56 -12.64 27.36
C ALA A 394 30.17 -13.15 26.92
N HIS A 395 29.61 -14.11 27.67
CA HIS A 395 28.27 -14.64 27.40
C HIS A 395 27.18 -13.61 27.73
N ILE A 396 27.32 -12.84 28.81
CA ILE A 396 26.40 -11.77 29.20
C ILE A 396 26.50 -10.60 28.22
N GLN A 397 27.69 -10.26 27.72
CA GLN A 397 27.86 -9.25 26.66
C GLN A 397 27.19 -9.67 25.35
N GLN A 398 27.34 -10.93 24.92
CA GLN A 398 26.63 -11.44 23.74
C GLN A 398 25.11 -11.42 23.93
N GLN A 399 24.60 -11.84 25.08
CA GLN A 399 23.16 -11.74 25.37
C GLN A 399 22.67 -10.28 25.44
N HIS A 400 23.48 -9.37 25.96
CA HIS A 400 23.14 -7.94 25.98
C HIS A 400 23.14 -7.32 24.58
N GLU A 401 24.10 -7.66 23.73
CA GLU A 401 24.10 -7.23 22.33
C GLU A 401 22.93 -7.79 21.54
N GLU A 402 22.55 -9.06 21.78
CA GLU A 402 21.35 -9.66 21.19
C GLU A 402 20.06 -9.01 21.72
N LEU A 403 19.98 -8.72 23.00
CA LEU A 403 18.86 -8.00 23.60
C LEU A 403 18.80 -6.54 23.15
N GLU A 404 19.92 -5.87 22.94
CA GLU A 404 19.96 -4.52 22.36
C GLU A 404 19.58 -4.54 20.89
N LYS A 405 20.02 -5.52 20.10
CA LYS A 405 19.55 -5.72 18.73
C LYS A 405 18.04 -5.99 18.67
N GLN A 406 17.50 -6.77 19.59
CA GLN A 406 16.06 -7.01 19.72
C GLN A 406 15.32 -5.77 20.24
N ASN A 407 15.87 -5.03 21.19
CA ASN A 407 15.27 -3.81 21.72
C ASN A 407 15.38 -2.59 20.77
N LYS A 408 16.41 -2.52 19.92
CA LYS A 408 16.46 -1.55 18.81
C LYS A 408 15.35 -1.81 17.80
N ARG A 409 14.92 -3.06 17.62
CA ARG A 409 13.77 -3.45 16.78
C ARG A 409 12.40 -3.13 17.41
N SER A 410 12.30 -3.07 18.74
CA SER A 410 11.03 -2.89 19.46
C SER A 410 10.78 -1.46 19.96
N ARG A 411 11.72 -0.54 19.84
CA ARG A 411 11.57 0.85 20.27
C ARG A 411 10.83 1.70 19.23
N SER A 412 9.54 1.42 19.05
CA SER A 412 8.61 2.46 18.63
C SER A 412 8.64 3.56 19.72
N LYS A 413 9.05 4.77 19.38
CA LYS A 413 8.99 5.93 20.32
C LYS A 413 7.56 6.35 20.67
N HIS A 414 6.59 5.53 20.35
CA HIS A 414 5.20 5.66 20.75
C HIS A 414 4.95 4.77 21.97
N MET A 415 5.08 5.36 23.15
CA MET A 415 4.40 4.82 24.34
C MET A 415 2.89 4.81 24.05
N PRO A 416 2.19 3.67 24.21
CA PRO A 416 0.74 3.67 24.19
C PRO A 416 0.24 4.67 25.24
N SER A 417 -0.73 5.49 24.88
CA SER A 417 -1.30 6.48 25.79
C SER A 417 -1.74 5.80 27.09
N ARG A 418 -1.69 6.48 28.22
CA ARG A 418 -2.17 5.98 29.55
C ARG A 418 -3.57 5.36 29.48
N LYS A 419 -4.40 5.71 28.47
CA LYS A 419 -5.71 5.11 28.21
C LYS A 419 -5.63 3.67 27.67
N ALA A 420 -4.66 3.37 26.81
CA ALA A 420 -4.46 1.99 26.30
C ALA A 420 -3.93 1.04 27.39
N GLN A 421 -3.13 1.56 28.35
CA GLN A 421 -2.71 0.79 29.52
C GLN A 421 -3.85 0.52 30.49
N LYS A 422 -4.80 1.46 30.67
CA LYS A 422 -5.99 1.24 31.51
C LYS A 422 -6.95 0.22 30.87
N SER A 423 -7.19 0.26 29.56
CA SER A 423 -8.06 -0.72 28.89
C SER A 423 -7.50 -2.15 28.97
N ASN A 424 -6.19 -2.32 28.88
CA ASN A 424 -5.55 -3.64 29.05
C ASN A 424 -5.58 -4.15 30.50
N ILE A 425 -5.60 -3.25 31.48
CA ILE A 425 -5.73 -3.61 32.91
C ILE A 425 -7.19 -3.93 33.23
N GLU A 426 -8.16 -3.22 32.64
CA GLU A 426 -9.59 -3.52 32.80
C GLU A 426 -10.00 -4.82 32.10
N GLN A 427 -9.47 -5.11 30.88
CA GLN A 427 -9.70 -6.39 30.23
C GLN A 427 -9.10 -7.59 30.98
N ARG A 428 -7.99 -7.41 31.71
CA ARG A 428 -7.44 -8.45 32.58
C ARG A 428 -8.23 -8.64 33.89
N LYS A 429 -9.03 -7.66 34.31
CA LYS A 429 -9.91 -7.76 35.49
C LYS A 429 -11.28 -8.36 35.19
N ILE A 430 -11.70 -8.46 33.93
CA ILE A 430 -12.99 -9.00 33.52
C ILE A 430 -12.93 -10.52 33.21
N ASN A 431 -11.76 -11.14 33.22
CA ASN A 431 -11.58 -12.57 32.95
C ASN A 431 -11.01 -13.41 34.13
N PRO A 432 -11.57 -13.39 35.33
CA PRO A 432 -11.24 -14.39 36.35
C PRO A 432 -12.37 -15.38 36.65
N ILE A 433 -13.40 -15.52 35.80
CA ILE A 433 -14.52 -16.43 36.10
C ILE A 433 -14.86 -17.24 34.85
N LEU A 434 -13.96 -18.14 34.45
CA LEU A 434 -14.31 -19.26 33.55
C LEU A 434 -13.34 -20.44 33.63
N ASP A 435 -12.64 -20.60 34.76
CA ASP A 435 -11.89 -21.83 35.06
C ASP A 435 -12.27 -22.40 36.42
N SER A 436 -13.55 -22.74 36.56
CA SER A 436 -13.99 -23.72 37.56
C SER A 436 -15.37 -24.23 37.17
N CYS A 437 -15.39 -25.24 36.32
CA CYS A 437 -16.39 -26.33 36.35
C CYS A 437 -16.07 -27.32 35.19
N SER A 438 -15.71 -28.52 35.60
CA SER A 438 -15.64 -29.81 34.89
C SER A 438 -14.31 -30.16 34.27
#